data_dfacad091a425a2ed5407bbdfa213cff
#
_entry.id   dfacad091a425a2ed5407bbdfa213cff
#
_cell.length_a   1.000
_cell.length_b   1.000
_cell.length_c   1.000
_cell.angle_alpha   90.00
_cell.angle_beta   90.00
_cell.angle_gamma   90.00
#
_symmetry.space_group_name_H-M   'P 1'
#
loop_
_entity.id
_entity.type
_entity.pdbx_description
1 polymer ?
#
loop_
_entity_poly.entity_id
_entity_poly.type
_entity_poly.pdbx_seq_one_letter_code
_entity_poly.pdbx_strand_id
1 'polypeptide(L)'
;MRLTSLGVMLVMLSLISAVPAFAADKISGDVIMFHAGSLSVPLAKMEKEFEAMHPGVDIKREAGGSTKMARMISEVGKPADIMASADYVVIDKNLIPKYADFNIRFASNQLVLCYTDKSKFASEINADNWYDILLRPGVVWGHSDPNLDPCGYRSVMVLQLAEKFYGKKGLYDKLIAQRKKEWVRPKSVELISLLKTGNMDYAWEYLSVAVQHGLKYITLDKHINLSDYKYNNFYKQAKVTVSGKKPGTTIERIGKSITYGITQLKDAPNKAAATAFMAYMLSPEGGLKILKEMGQPPFIPAIVPDEAMVKKMPAELQKLVKVKK
;
A
#
# COMPACT_ATOMS: atom_id res chain seq x y z
N MET A 1 -35.17 -10.24 85.85
CA MET A 1 -35.65 -10.75 84.58
C MET A 1 -34.69 -10.25 83.51
N ARG A 2 -33.81 -11.07 82.99
CA ARG A 2 -32.88 -10.75 81.91
C ARG A 2 -33.33 -11.52 80.65
N LEU A 3 -33.74 -10.83 79.62
CA LEU A 3 -33.98 -11.43 78.29
C LEU A 3 -32.65 -11.43 77.51
N THR A 4 -32.22 -12.58 77.11
CA THR A 4 -31.12 -12.84 76.18
C THR A 4 -31.65 -12.88 74.74
N SER A 5 -31.26 -11.96 73.91
CA SER A 5 -31.56 -11.97 72.47
C SER A 5 -30.54 -12.78 71.75
N LEU A 6 -30.99 -13.83 71.02
CA LEU A 6 -30.20 -14.72 70.15
C LEU A 6 -30.13 -14.09 68.76
N GLY A 7 -28.96 -13.59 68.36
CA GLY A 7 -28.73 -13.08 67.02
C GLY A 7 -28.44 -14.24 66.04
N VAL A 8 -29.27 -14.41 65.03
CA VAL A 8 -29.06 -15.33 63.94
C VAL A 8 -28.18 -14.64 62.90
N MET A 9 -26.95 -15.11 62.76
CA MET A 9 -25.99 -14.65 61.68
C MET A 9 -26.25 -15.43 60.43
N LEU A 10 -26.85 -14.76 59.46
CA LEU A 10 -27.08 -15.33 58.07
C LEU A 10 -25.81 -15.22 57.27
N VAL A 11 -25.10 -16.33 57.03
CA VAL A 11 -23.94 -16.41 56.11
C VAL A 11 -24.46 -16.55 54.71
N MET A 12 -24.41 -15.48 53.92
CA MET A 12 -24.62 -15.55 52.49
C MET A 12 -23.38 -16.14 51.80
N LEU A 13 -23.51 -17.39 51.33
CA LEU A 13 -22.52 -18.04 50.48
C LEU A 13 -22.71 -17.55 49.06
N SER A 14 -21.89 -16.58 48.58
CA SER A 14 -21.87 -16.15 47.21
C SER A 14 -21.18 -17.21 46.34
N LEU A 15 -21.95 -17.97 45.57
CA LEU A 15 -21.45 -18.81 44.49
C LEU A 15 -20.89 -17.88 43.38
N ILE A 16 -19.58 -17.75 43.35
CA ILE A 16 -18.88 -17.16 42.18
C ILE A 16 -18.90 -18.24 41.09
N SER A 17 -19.84 -18.12 40.16
CA SER A 17 -19.84 -18.90 38.92
C SER A 17 -18.62 -18.50 38.11
N ALA A 18 -17.55 -19.31 38.13
CA ALA A 18 -16.44 -19.19 37.23
C ALA A 18 -16.95 -19.50 35.79
N VAL A 19 -17.20 -18.45 35.03
CA VAL A 19 -17.40 -18.59 33.57
C VAL A 19 -16.06 -19.05 33.00
N PRO A 20 -16.01 -20.21 32.31
CA PRO A 20 -14.77 -20.62 31.67
C PRO A 20 -14.44 -19.55 30.61
N ALA A 21 -13.40 -18.79 30.85
CA ALA A 21 -12.78 -17.98 29.81
C ALA A 21 -12.24 -18.99 28.79
N PHE A 22 -12.92 -19.13 27.65
CA PHE A 22 -12.32 -19.76 26.48
C PHE A 22 -11.07 -18.95 26.18
N ALA A 23 -9.92 -19.47 26.55
CA ALA A 23 -8.64 -18.95 26.10
C ALA A 23 -8.66 -19.08 24.56
N ALA A 24 -8.90 -17.99 23.86
CA ALA A 24 -8.62 -17.94 22.43
C ALA A 24 -7.17 -18.40 22.26
N ASP A 25 -6.93 -19.39 21.41
CA ASP A 25 -5.61 -19.91 21.16
C ASP A 25 -4.65 -18.76 20.94
N LYS A 26 -3.63 -18.66 21.79
CA LYS A 26 -2.71 -17.52 21.84
C LYS A 26 -1.84 -17.59 20.59
N ILE A 27 -2.15 -16.77 19.58
CA ILE A 27 -1.33 -16.71 18.35
C ILE A 27 0.11 -16.30 18.71
N SER A 28 1.09 -16.92 18.05
CA SER A 28 2.52 -16.66 18.29
C SER A 28 3.36 -17.00 17.06
N GLY A 29 4.63 -16.63 17.09
CA GLY A 29 5.63 -16.89 16.05
C GLY A 29 5.73 -15.78 15.01
N ASP A 30 6.67 -15.98 14.08
CA ASP A 30 6.98 -14.99 13.04
C ASP A 30 5.87 -14.92 11.99
N VAL A 31 5.56 -13.72 11.52
CA VAL A 31 4.73 -13.44 10.35
C VAL A 31 5.58 -12.74 9.30
N ILE A 32 5.87 -13.40 8.20
CA ILE A 32 6.70 -12.87 7.12
C ILE A 32 5.81 -12.10 6.15
N MET A 33 6.01 -10.79 6.08
CA MET A 33 5.22 -9.90 5.22
C MET A 33 6.07 -9.23 4.15
N PHE A 34 5.78 -9.49 2.88
CA PHE A 34 6.32 -8.74 1.76
C PHE A 34 5.38 -7.60 1.38
N HIS A 35 5.91 -6.39 1.21
CA HIS A 35 5.04 -5.24 0.94
C HIS A 35 5.65 -4.18 0.05
N ALA A 36 4.78 -3.34 -0.54
CA ALA A 36 5.17 -2.14 -1.26
C ALA A 36 5.93 -1.17 -0.36
N GLY A 37 6.99 -0.54 -0.89
CA GLY A 37 7.77 0.46 -0.15
C GLY A 37 6.92 1.60 0.42
N SER A 38 5.89 2.04 -0.30
CA SER A 38 4.96 3.08 0.14
C SER A 38 4.10 2.73 1.37
N LEU A 39 4.11 1.47 1.80
CA LEU A 39 3.43 1.00 3.01
C LEU A 39 4.38 0.91 4.22
N SER A 40 5.68 1.22 4.07
CA SER A 40 6.67 1.00 5.14
C SER A 40 6.35 1.73 6.43
N VAL A 41 5.94 3.00 6.36
CA VAL A 41 5.64 3.81 7.53
C VAL A 41 4.34 3.37 8.24
N PRO A 42 3.19 3.26 7.54
CA PRO A 42 1.98 2.81 8.19
C PRO A 42 2.09 1.38 8.74
N LEU A 43 2.76 0.46 8.03
CA LEU A 43 2.96 -0.90 8.50
C LEU A 43 3.87 -0.98 9.73
N ALA A 44 4.88 -0.12 9.86
CA ALA A 44 5.69 -0.06 11.08
C ALA A 44 4.87 0.33 12.32
N LYS A 45 3.91 1.25 12.15
CA LYS A 45 2.97 1.59 13.24
C LYS A 45 2.02 0.44 13.53
N MET A 46 1.47 -0.21 12.50
CA MET A 46 0.57 -1.36 12.64
C MET A 46 1.24 -2.55 13.33
N GLU A 47 2.48 -2.88 12.93
CA GLU A 47 3.32 -3.90 13.55
C GLU A 47 3.47 -3.64 15.04
N LYS A 48 3.98 -2.45 15.41
CA LYS A 48 4.17 -2.07 16.82
C LYS A 48 2.90 -2.19 17.65
N GLU A 49 1.75 -1.75 17.13
CA GLU A 49 0.46 -1.82 17.83
C GLU A 49 -0.03 -3.27 17.95
N PHE A 50 0.10 -4.06 16.88
CA PHE A 50 -0.34 -5.46 16.87
C PHE A 50 0.51 -6.34 17.77
N GLU A 51 1.83 -6.19 17.76
CA GLU A 51 2.74 -6.94 18.65
C GLU A 51 2.53 -6.59 20.12
N ALA A 52 2.18 -5.32 20.43
CA ALA A 52 1.81 -4.94 21.79
C ALA A 52 0.53 -5.66 22.27
N MET A 53 -0.43 -5.93 21.38
CA MET A 53 -1.63 -6.71 21.68
C MET A 53 -1.37 -8.23 21.69
N HIS A 54 -0.37 -8.69 20.94
CA HIS A 54 0.00 -10.09 20.76
C HIS A 54 1.49 -10.31 20.97
N PRO A 55 2.01 -10.25 22.21
CA PRO A 55 3.46 -10.28 22.52
C PRO A 55 4.21 -11.55 22.07
N GLY A 56 3.47 -12.59 21.67
CA GLY A 56 4.07 -13.82 21.12
C GLY A 56 4.29 -13.77 19.60
N VAL A 57 3.82 -12.72 18.91
CA VAL A 57 3.95 -12.56 17.45
C VAL A 57 5.06 -11.57 17.13
N ASP A 58 5.85 -11.86 16.07
CA ASP A 58 6.89 -10.98 15.53
C ASP A 58 6.66 -10.80 14.02
N ILE A 59 6.41 -9.56 13.58
CA ILE A 59 6.13 -9.25 12.17
C ILE A 59 7.43 -8.94 11.43
N LYS A 60 7.89 -9.87 10.60
CA LYS A 60 9.10 -9.73 9.77
C LYS A 60 8.75 -9.11 8.42
N ARG A 61 8.99 -7.80 8.26
CA ARG A 61 8.64 -7.08 7.02
C ARG A 61 9.81 -6.96 6.05
N GLU A 62 9.55 -7.25 4.76
CA GLU A 62 10.47 -6.94 3.65
C GLU A 62 9.78 -5.97 2.68
N ALA A 63 10.36 -4.76 2.54
CA ALA A 63 9.85 -3.69 1.70
C ALA A 63 10.54 -3.63 0.33
N GLY A 64 9.75 -3.45 -0.74
CA GLY A 64 10.31 -3.27 -2.08
C GLY A 64 9.29 -2.75 -3.08
N GLY A 65 9.67 -2.66 -4.36
CA GLY A 65 8.70 -2.47 -5.44
C GLY A 65 7.76 -3.69 -5.51
N SER A 66 6.45 -3.46 -5.57
CA SER A 66 5.45 -4.54 -5.46
C SER A 66 5.66 -5.68 -6.45
N THR A 67 6.04 -5.37 -7.70
CA THR A 67 6.31 -6.39 -8.72
C THR A 67 7.52 -7.24 -8.33
N LYS A 68 8.57 -6.61 -7.80
CA LYS A 68 9.76 -7.32 -7.28
C LYS A 68 9.35 -8.24 -6.14
N MET A 69 8.60 -7.75 -5.15
CA MET A 69 8.16 -8.56 -4.00
C MET A 69 7.31 -9.75 -4.41
N ALA A 70 6.36 -9.57 -5.33
CA ALA A 70 5.58 -10.68 -5.86
C ALA A 70 6.43 -11.73 -6.60
N ARG A 71 7.48 -11.31 -7.32
CA ARG A 71 8.43 -12.21 -7.99
C ARG A 71 9.33 -12.97 -7.02
N MET A 72 9.69 -12.37 -5.90
CA MET A 72 10.43 -13.07 -4.83
C MET A 72 9.64 -14.30 -4.34
N ILE A 73 8.31 -14.21 -4.29
CA ILE A 73 7.42 -15.32 -3.96
C ILE A 73 7.31 -16.30 -5.15
N SER A 74 6.93 -15.78 -6.33
CA SER A 74 6.49 -16.63 -7.46
C SER A 74 7.64 -17.20 -8.30
N GLU A 75 8.80 -16.55 -8.36
CA GLU A 75 9.93 -16.93 -9.21
C GLU A 75 11.12 -17.44 -8.38
N VAL A 76 11.38 -16.83 -7.21
CA VAL A 76 12.49 -17.21 -6.33
C VAL A 76 12.07 -18.23 -5.28
N GLY A 77 10.77 -18.32 -4.95
CA GLY A 77 10.26 -19.26 -3.95
C GLY A 77 10.51 -18.84 -2.51
N LYS A 78 10.73 -17.55 -2.24
CA LYS A 78 10.86 -17.05 -0.86
C LYS A 78 9.57 -17.27 -0.07
N PRO A 79 9.63 -17.84 1.13
CA PRO A 79 8.46 -17.98 1.99
C PRO A 79 7.92 -16.60 2.41
N ALA A 80 6.62 -16.50 2.45
CA ALA A 80 5.92 -15.32 2.98
C ALA A 80 4.53 -15.76 3.46
N ASP A 81 4.01 -15.06 4.47
CA ASP A 81 2.64 -15.21 4.95
C ASP A 81 1.70 -14.25 4.23
N ILE A 82 2.13 -13.01 4.06
CA ILE A 82 1.31 -11.91 3.55
C ILE A 82 2.05 -11.18 2.41
N MET A 83 1.30 -10.81 1.36
CA MET A 83 1.77 -9.87 0.34
C MET A 83 0.82 -8.67 0.25
N ALA A 84 1.35 -7.45 0.50
CA ALA A 84 0.63 -6.19 0.31
C ALA A 84 1.25 -5.35 -0.82
N SER A 85 0.46 -5.06 -1.84
CA SER A 85 0.89 -4.43 -3.09
C SER A 85 0.29 -3.04 -3.29
N ALA A 86 1.07 -2.11 -3.84
CA ALA A 86 0.58 -0.80 -4.29
C ALA A 86 -0.28 -0.88 -5.57
N ASP A 87 -0.32 -2.00 -6.23
CA ASP A 87 -1.28 -2.31 -7.30
C ASP A 87 -1.85 -3.72 -7.11
N TYR A 88 -3.15 -3.83 -6.87
CA TYR A 88 -3.83 -5.10 -6.71
C TYR A 88 -3.62 -6.06 -7.90
N VAL A 89 -3.47 -5.54 -9.12
CA VAL A 89 -3.21 -6.37 -10.32
C VAL A 89 -1.87 -7.12 -10.25
N VAL A 90 -0.92 -6.64 -9.48
CA VAL A 90 0.33 -7.37 -9.26
C VAL A 90 0.04 -8.70 -8.55
N ILE A 91 -0.83 -8.71 -7.54
CA ILE A 91 -1.29 -9.93 -6.87
C ILE A 91 -2.06 -10.81 -7.84
N ASP A 92 -3.09 -10.26 -8.53
CA ASP A 92 -3.93 -11.02 -9.47
C ASP A 92 -3.10 -11.72 -10.55
N LYS A 93 -2.08 -11.04 -11.09
CA LYS A 93 -1.30 -11.57 -12.22
C LYS A 93 -0.12 -12.45 -11.82
N ASN A 94 0.49 -12.23 -10.66
CA ASN A 94 1.70 -12.95 -10.27
C ASN A 94 1.43 -14.07 -9.26
N LEU A 95 0.43 -13.92 -8.40
CA LEU A 95 0.20 -14.83 -7.29
C LEU A 95 -1.05 -15.68 -7.43
N ILE A 96 -2.15 -15.15 -7.97
CA ILE A 96 -3.40 -15.90 -8.16
C ILE A 96 -3.38 -16.65 -9.51
N PRO A 97 -3.86 -17.91 -9.57
CA PRO A 97 -4.37 -18.70 -8.46
C PRO A 97 -3.31 -19.59 -7.76
N LYS A 98 -2.05 -19.57 -8.21
CA LYS A 98 -1.04 -20.56 -7.80
C LYS A 98 -0.61 -20.38 -6.34
N TYR A 99 -0.33 -19.15 -5.92
CA TYR A 99 0.27 -18.82 -4.61
C TYR A 99 -0.71 -18.17 -3.64
N ALA A 100 -1.86 -17.67 -4.13
CA ALA A 100 -2.90 -17.06 -3.33
C ALA A 100 -4.28 -17.33 -3.95
N ASP A 101 -5.34 -17.30 -3.11
CA ASP A 101 -6.72 -17.56 -3.56
C ASP A 101 -7.58 -16.31 -3.65
N PHE A 102 -7.21 -15.24 -2.98
CA PHE A 102 -7.97 -14.00 -2.90
C PHE A 102 -7.08 -12.76 -2.96
N ASN A 103 -7.70 -11.60 -3.16
CA ASN A 103 -7.03 -10.31 -3.16
C ASN A 103 -8.01 -9.22 -2.66
N ILE A 104 -7.73 -8.69 -1.48
CA ILE A 104 -8.55 -7.66 -0.85
C ILE A 104 -8.02 -6.28 -1.24
N ARG A 105 -8.86 -5.43 -1.83
CA ARG A 105 -8.54 -4.03 -2.14
C ARG A 105 -8.86 -3.18 -0.93
N PHE A 106 -7.85 -2.54 -0.33
CA PHE A 106 -8.01 -1.91 0.97
C PHE A 106 -7.78 -0.40 0.99
N ALA A 107 -7.08 0.16 0.01
CA ALA A 107 -6.78 1.59 -0.04
C ALA A 107 -6.60 2.11 -1.46
N SER A 108 -6.73 3.42 -1.63
CA SER A 108 -6.36 4.17 -2.82
C SER A 108 -5.14 5.05 -2.58
N ASN A 109 -4.72 5.81 -3.61
CA ASN A 109 -3.68 6.84 -3.53
C ASN A 109 -3.76 7.76 -4.75
N GLN A 110 -2.85 8.72 -4.85
CA GLN A 110 -2.63 9.52 -6.05
C GLN A 110 -1.14 9.78 -6.27
N LEU A 111 -0.74 10.02 -7.51
CA LEU A 111 0.61 10.49 -7.84
C LEU A 111 0.69 11.99 -7.59
N VAL A 112 1.82 12.38 -7.01
CA VAL A 112 2.22 13.77 -6.79
C VAL A 112 3.67 13.95 -7.20
N LEU A 113 4.06 15.17 -7.53
CA LEU A 113 5.45 15.54 -7.75
C LEU A 113 6.01 16.13 -6.46
N CYS A 114 6.89 15.40 -5.81
CA CYS A 114 7.52 15.78 -4.54
C CYS A 114 8.77 16.63 -4.73
N TYR A 115 9.04 17.52 -3.77
CA TYR A 115 10.22 18.37 -3.74
C TYR A 115 10.53 18.86 -2.32
N THR A 116 11.61 19.62 -2.15
CA THR A 116 12.02 20.25 -0.89
C THR A 116 12.37 21.72 -1.11
N ASP A 117 12.64 22.46 -0.04
CA ASP A 117 13.14 23.84 -0.17
C ASP A 117 14.51 23.96 -0.85
N LYS A 118 15.26 22.86 -0.95
CA LYS A 118 16.55 22.77 -1.65
C LYS A 118 16.39 22.57 -3.15
N SER A 119 15.18 22.21 -3.62
CA SER A 119 14.91 21.94 -5.04
C SER A 119 15.04 23.20 -5.88
N LYS A 120 15.66 23.09 -7.04
CA LYS A 120 15.72 24.22 -7.98
C LYS A 120 14.32 24.65 -8.38
N PHE A 121 14.08 25.95 -8.37
CA PHE A 121 12.78 26.56 -8.68
C PHE A 121 11.65 26.15 -7.74
N ALA A 122 11.94 25.78 -6.48
CA ALA A 122 10.95 25.38 -5.50
C ALA A 122 9.90 26.46 -5.19
N SER A 123 10.24 27.75 -5.34
CA SER A 123 9.33 28.88 -5.16
C SER A 123 8.46 29.17 -6.39
N GLU A 124 8.79 28.64 -7.55
CA GLU A 124 8.10 28.89 -8.81
C GLU A 124 7.14 27.77 -9.20
N ILE A 125 7.46 26.51 -8.82
CA ILE A 125 6.72 25.34 -9.28
C ILE A 125 5.31 25.29 -8.73
N ASN A 126 4.35 24.95 -9.61
CA ASN A 126 2.95 24.76 -9.27
C ASN A 126 2.28 23.75 -10.21
N ALA A 127 0.98 23.53 -10.05
CA ALA A 127 0.21 22.54 -10.84
C ALA A 127 0.13 22.87 -12.33
N ASP A 128 0.35 24.11 -12.74
CA ASP A 128 0.18 24.57 -14.12
C ASP A 128 1.50 24.61 -14.89
N ASN A 129 2.65 24.61 -14.21
CA ASN A 129 3.97 24.79 -14.82
C ASN A 129 5.00 23.69 -14.51
N TRP A 130 4.67 22.69 -13.72
CA TRP A 130 5.60 21.65 -13.27
C TRP A 130 6.38 20.99 -14.41
N TYR A 131 5.72 20.74 -15.55
CA TYR A 131 6.35 20.11 -16.71
C TYR A 131 7.38 21.03 -17.39
N ASP A 132 7.15 22.35 -17.39
CA ASP A 132 8.11 23.32 -17.91
C ASP A 132 9.32 23.44 -16.96
N ILE A 133 9.08 23.39 -15.62
CA ILE A 133 10.15 23.37 -14.61
C ILE A 133 11.02 22.13 -14.76
N LEU A 134 10.41 20.93 -14.93
CA LEU A 134 11.18 19.68 -15.08
C LEU A 134 12.06 19.69 -16.34
N LEU A 135 11.71 20.46 -17.35
CA LEU A 135 12.47 20.59 -18.60
C LEU A 135 13.59 21.63 -18.53
N ARG A 136 13.68 22.46 -17.47
CA ARG A 136 14.74 23.47 -17.34
C ARG A 136 16.13 22.84 -17.21
N PRO A 137 17.16 23.46 -17.81
CA PRO A 137 18.53 22.96 -17.71
C PRO A 137 18.99 22.80 -16.24
N GLY A 138 19.61 21.67 -15.95
CA GLY A 138 20.18 21.37 -14.64
C GLY A 138 19.17 20.94 -13.57
N VAL A 139 17.87 20.87 -13.88
CA VAL A 139 16.87 20.26 -13.00
C VAL A 139 17.02 18.75 -13.02
N VAL A 140 17.11 18.15 -11.84
CA VAL A 140 17.24 16.70 -11.62
C VAL A 140 15.93 16.14 -11.10
N TRP A 141 15.34 15.21 -11.82
CA TRP A 141 14.13 14.54 -11.38
C TRP A 141 14.11 13.07 -11.71
N GLY A 142 13.30 12.29 -10.98
CA GLY A 142 13.27 10.85 -11.15
C GLY A 142 11.97 10.19 -10.72
N HIS A 143 11.93 8.89 -10.94
CA HIS A 143 10.85 8.00 -10.51
C HIS A 143 11.39 6.58 -10.26
N SER A 144 10.59 5.70 -9.68
CA SER A 144 10.96 4.29 -9.53
C SER A 144 10.91 3.53 -10.87
N ASP A 145 11.59 2.38 -10.92
CA ASP A 145 11.65 1.52 -12.12
C ASP A 145 10.26 0.95 -12.44
N PRO A 146 9.71 1.22 -13.63
CA PRO A 146 8.43 0.70 -14.07
C PRO A 146 8.34 -0.83 -14.07
N ASN A 147 9.46 -1.54 -14.21
CA ASN A 147 9.50 -3.00 -14.23
C ASN A 147 9.37 -3.60 -12.82
N LEU A 148 9.71 -2.86 -11.79
CA LEU A 148 9.83 -3.34 -10.41
C LEU A 148 8.76 -2.76 -9.47
N ASP A 149 8.30 -1.53 -9.74
CA ASP A 149 7.47 -0.76 -8.82
C ASP A 149 6.25 -0.12 -9.53
N PRO A 150 5.03 -0.32 -9.01
CA PRO A 150 3.83 0.35 -9.53
C PRO A 150 3.91 1.88 -9.55
N CYS A 151 4.60 2.52 -8.60
CA CYS A 151 4.81 3.96 -8.65
C CYS A 151 5.54 4.37 -9.93
N GLY A 152 6.53 3.58 -10.38
CA GLY A 152 7.30 3.83 -11.59
C GLY A 152 6.47 3.83 -12.86
N TYR A 153 5.71 2.75 -13.14
CA TYR A 153 4.89 2.76 -14.37
C TYR A 153 3.75 3.77 -14.29
N ARG A 154 3.25 4.08 -13.10
CA ARG A 154 2.24 5.14 -12.92
C ARG A 154 2.79 6.54 -13.13
N SER A 155 4.03 6.80 -12.73
CA SER A 155 4.72 8.06 -13.03
C SER A 155 4.82 8.25 -14.55
N VAL A 156 5.23 7.22 -15.28
CA VAL A 156 5.27 7.26 -16.75
C VAL A 156 3.87 7.49 -17.35
N MET A 157 2.83 6.85 -16.80
CA MET A 157 1.44 7.08 -17.23
C MET A 157 1.00 8.54 -16.99
N VAL A 158 1.36 9.14 -15.86
CA VAL A 158 1.06 10.56 -15.58
C VAL A 158 1.68 11.46 -16.64
N LEU A 159 2.92 11.22 -17.05
CA LEU A 159 3.57 12.00 -18.11
C LEU A 159 2.84 11.88 -19.45
N GLN A 160 2.41 10.65 -19.82
CA GLN A 160 1.62 10.42 -21.04
C GLN A 160 0.24 11.09 -20.97
N LEU A 161 -0.42 11.03 -19.83
CA LEU A 161 -1.72 11.68 -19.61
C LEU A 161 -1.60 13.19 -19.60
N ALA A 162 -0.51 13.75 -19.05
CA ALA A 162 -0.23 15.18 -19.05
C ALA A 162 -0.11 15.73 -20.48
N GLU A 163 0.61 15.04 -21.37
CA GLU A 163 0.68 15.42 -22.79
C GLU A 163 -0.71 15.58 -23.40
N LYS A 164 -1.61 14.61 -23.15
CA LYS A 164 -2.99 14.63 -23.67
C LYS A 164 -3.85 15.71 -23.00
N PHE A 165 -3.76 15.81 -21.67
CA PHE A 165 -4.57 16.74 -20.90
C PHE A 165 -4.26 18.20 -21.19
N TYR A 166 -2.96 18.53 -21.29
CA TYR A 166 -2.52 19.89 -21.62
C TYR A 166 -2.47 20.17 -23.15
N GLY A 167 -2.74 19.18 -24.00
CA GLY A 167 -2.67 19.34 -25.46
C GLY A 167 -1.27 19.65 -26.00
N LYS A 168 -0.22 19.30 -25.24
CA LYS A 168 1.19 19.63 -25.57
C LYS A 168 1.88 18.45 -26.29
N LYS A 169 1.67 18.31 -27.59
CA LYS A 169 2.28 17.23 -28.39
C LYS A 169 3.79 17.14 -28.21
N GLY A 170 4.31 15.93 -27.92
CA GLY A 170 5.73 15.65 -27.70
C GLY A 170 6.25 16.01 -26.31
N LEU A 171 5.36 16.42 -25.38
CA LEU A 171 5.74 16.72 -23.99
C LEU A 171 6.31 15.48 -23.29
N TYR A 172 5.66 14.32 -23.46
CA TYR A 172 6.11 13.05 -22.88
C TYR A 172 7.53 12.71 -23.31
N ASP A 173 7.81 12.74 -24.62
CA ASP A 173 9.12 12.40 -25.15
C ASP A 173 10.22 13.35 -24.65
N LYS A 174 9.92 14.67 -24.57
CA LYS A 174 10.85 15.67 -24.04
C LYS A 174 11.18 15.39 -22.56
N LEU A 175 10.18 15.09 -21.74
CA LEU A 175 10.37 14.79 -20.32
C LEU A 175 11.21 13.51 -20.16
N ILE A 176 10.90 12.44 -20.87
CA ILE A 176 11.67 11.18 -20.79
C ILE A 176 13.11 11.37 -21.30
N ALA A 177 13.33 12.15 -22.34
CA ALA A 177 14.67 12.43 -22.87
C ALA A 177 15.54 13.25 -21.89
N GLN A 178 14.93 14.20 -21.18
CA GLN A 178 15.62 15.03 -20.19
C GLN A 178 16.00 14.22 -18.93
N ARG A 179 15.15 13.28 -18.51
CA ARG A 179 15.41 12.45 -17.32
C ARG A 179 16.50 11.42 -17.60
N LYS A 180 17.62 11.51 -16.89
CA LYS A 180 18.72 10.54 -17.01
C LYS A 180 18.37 9.20 -16.37
N LYS A 181 18.95 8.10 -16.91
CA LYS A 181 18.67 6.73 -16.44
C LYS A 181 19.07 6.50 -14.98
N GLU A 182 20.13 7.13 -14.51
CA GLU A 182 20.60 7.03 -13.13
C GLU A 182 19.58 7.53 -12.08
N TRP A 183 18.59 8.32 -12.49
CA TRP A 183 17.53 8.81 -11.62
C TRP A 183 16.29 7.90 -11.59
N VAL A 184 16.38 6.72 -12.20
CA VAL A 184 15.39 5.64 -12.04
C VAL A 184 15.87 4.70 -10.94
N ARG A 185 15.09 4.58 -9.86
CA ARG A 185 15.48 3.78 -8.68
C ARG A 185 14.61 2.52 -8.56
N PRO A 186 15.13 1.42 -8.01
CA PRO A 186 14.37 0.16 -7.88
C PRO A 186 13.03 0.28 -7.15
N LYS A 187 12.91 1.20 -6.21
CA LYS A 187 11.67 1.50 -5.47
C LYS A 187 11.56 3.00 -5.19
N SER A 188 10.33 3.50 -5.11
CA SER A 188 10.05 4.93 -5.00
C SER A 188 10.63 5.55 -3.71
N VAL A 189 10.52 4.87 -2.57
CA VAL A 189 11.02 5.40 -1.29
C VAL A 189 12.54 5.69 -1.27
N GLU A 190 13.33 5.18 -2.22
CA GLU A 190 14.75 5.54 -2.36
C GLU A 190 14.95 6.97 -2.84
N LEU A 191 13.97 7.53 -3.56
CA LEU A 191 14.00 8.91 -4.05
C LEU A 191 13.90 9.94 -2.93
N ILE A 192 13.30 9.56 -1.79
CA ILE A 192 13.12 10.44 -0.61
C ILE A 192 14.47 10.91 -0.08
N SER A 193 15.44 10.00 0.04
CA SER A 193 16.78 10.33 0.50
C SER A 193 17.47 11.31 -0.46
N LEU A 194 17.32 11.11 -1.77
CA LEU A 194 17.89 11.99 -2.79
C LEU A 194 17.28 13.39 -2.75
N LEU A 195 15.96 13.51 -2.51
CA LEU A 195 15.30 14.81 -2.30
C LEU A 195 15.80 15.50 -1.03
N LYS A 196 15.83 14.80 0.10
CA LYS A 196 16.24 15.36 1.40
C LYS A 196 17.70 15.82 1.43
N THR A 197 18.58 15.12 0.71
CA THR A 197 20.01 15.50 0.59
C THR A 197 20.23 16.60 -0.44
N GLY A 198 19.24 16.89 -1.31
CA GLY A 198 19.39 17.87 -2.40
C GLY A 198 20.11 17.31 -3.64
N ASN A 199 20.32 15.98 -3.73
CA ASN A 199 20.88 15.33 -4.91
C ASN A 199 19.83 15.15 -6.04
N MET A 200 18.56 15.39 -5.74
CA MET A 200 17.45 15.39 -6.67
C MET A 200 16.53 16.56 -6.35
N ASP A 201 16.06 17.27 -7.38
CA ASP A 201 15.13 18.39 -7.21
C ASP A 201 13.69 17.90 -7.09
N TYR A 202 13.26 16.94 -7.94
CA TYR A 202 11.88 16.48 -7.98
C TYR A 202 11.79 14.96 -8.11
N ALA A 203 10.80 14.36 -7.44
CA ALA A 203 10.54 12.93 -7.53
C ALA A 203 9.04 12.63 -7.62
N TRP A 204 8.71 11.66 -8.46
CA TRP A 204 7.36 11.12 -8.53
C TRP A 204 7.12 10.15 -7.39
N GLU A 205 6.12 10.45 -6.57
CA GLU A 205 5.74 9.67 -5.40
C GLU A 205 4.22 9.59 -5.22
N TYR A 206 3.80 8.69 -4.36
CA TYR A 206 2.43 8.71 -3.87
C TYR A 206 2.23 9.80 -2.83
N LEU A 207 1.04 10.42 -2.81
CA LEU A 207 0.67 11.43 -1.82
C LEU A 207 0.92 10.95 -0.38
N SER A 208 0.54 9.71 -0.06
CA SER A 208 0.75 9.16 1.28
C SER A 208 2.23 9.18 1.69
N VAL A 209 3.14 8.88 0.76
CA VAL A 209 4.59 8.93 1.01
C VAL A 209 5.05 10.36 1.23
N ALA A 210 4.58 11.32 0.43
CA ALA A 210 4.89 12.73 0.62
C ALA A 210 4.48 13.22 2.03
N VAL A 211 3.25 12.91 2.45
CA VAL A 211 2.71 13.25 3.78
C VAL A 211 3.53 12.61 4.89
N GLN A 212 3.79 11.30 4.81
CA GLN A 212 4.50 10.52 5.83
C GLN A 212 5.95 11.00 6.05
N HIS A 213 6.57 11.54 5.02
CA HIS A 213 7.96 12.00 5.06
C HIS A 213 8.12 13.52 5.16
N GLY A 214 7.00 14.26 5.28
CA GLY A 214 7.00 15.73 5.39
C GLY A 214 7.59 16.43 4.16
N LEU A 215 7.39 15.85 2.96
CA LEU A 215 7.85 16.45 1.70
C LEU A 215 6.84 17.49 1.23
N LYS A 216 7.32 18.55 0.57
CA LYS A 216 6.47 19.40 -0.26
C LYS A 216 6.07 18.64 -1.52
N TYR A 217 4.89 18.93 -2.04
CA TYR A 217 4.41 18.28 -3.26
C TYR A 217 3.46 19.15 -4.06
N ILE A 218 3.41 18.90 -5.35
CA ILE A 218 2.41 19.44 -6.27
C ILE A 218 1.33 18.39 -6.49
N THR A 219 0.08 18.75 -6.16
CA THR A 219 -1.10 17.95 -6.51
C THR A 219 -1.51 18.28 -7.95
N LEU A 220 -1.64 17.24 -8.75
CA LEU A 220 -2.04 17.35 -10.15
C LEU A 220 -3.55 17.23 -10.32
N ASP A 221 -4.05 17.65 -11.48
CA ASP A 221 -5.45 17.46 -11.85
C ASP A 221 -5.85 15.97 -11.80
N LYS A 222 -7.13 15.72 -11.45
CA LYS A 222 -7.68 14.36 -11.32
C LYS A 222 -7.64 13.55 -12.63
N HIS A 223 -7.64 14.20 -13.79
CA HIS A 223 -7.50 13.51 -15.08
C HIS A 223 -6.12 12.85 -15.25
N ILE A 224 -5.09 13.28 -14.50
CA ILE A 224 -3.74 12.77 -14.69
C ILE A 224 -3.12 12.12 -13.45
N ASN A 225 -3.59 12.40 -12.23
CA ASN A 225 -2.98 11.93 -10.98
C ASN A 225 -3.36 10.49 -10.57
N LEU A 226 -4.21 9.82 -11.34
CA LEU A 226 -4.67 8.44 -11.14
C LEU A 226 -5.41 8.19 -9.82
N SER A 227 -6.04 9.22 -9.22
CA SER A 227 -6.71 9.08 -7.91
C SER A 227 -8.14 8.54 -8.00
N ASP A 228 -8.89 8.89 -9.04
CA ASP A 228 -10.34 8.74 -9.09
C ASP A 228 -10.78 7.79 -10.20
N TYR A 229 -11.52 6.73 -9.84
CA TYR A 229 -12.03 5.73 -10.78
C TYR A 229 -12.98 6.32 -11.85
N LYS A 230 -13.60 7.48 -11.60
CA LYS A 230 -14.44 8.18 -12.57
C LYS A 230 -13.68 8.56 -13.84
N TYR A 231 -12.38 8.79 -13.72
CA TYR A 231 -11.50 9.11 -14.85
C TYR A 231 -10.81 7.90 -15.48
N ASN A 232 -11.19 6.67 -15.13
CA ASN A 232 -10.57 5.48 -15.70
C ASN A 232 -10.65 5.42 -17.23
N ASN A 233 -11.70 5.99 -17.85
CA ASN A 233 -11.78 6.08 -19.32
C ASN A 233 -10.69 7.00 -19.90
N PHE A 234 -10.32 8.06 -19.21
CA PHE A 234 -9.19 8.90 -19.58
C PHE A 234 -7.86 8.20 -19.29
N TYR A 235 -7.71 7.59 -18.11
CA TYR A 235 -6.50 6.90 -17.69
C TYR A 235 -6.08 5.77 -18.64
N LYS A 236 -7.04 5.03 -19.23
CA LYS A 236 -6.79 3.95 -20.22
C LYS A 236 -6.00 4.38 -21.44
N GLN A 237 -5.92 5.68 -21.73
CA GLN A 237 -5.13 6.22 -22.83
C GLN A 237 -3.61 6.16 -22.56
N ALA A 238 -3.21 5.99 -21.30
CA ALA A 238 -1.82 5.78 -20.92
C ALA A 238 -1.52 4.28 -20.84
N LYS A 239 -0.38 3.88 -21.41
CA LYS A 239 0.08 2.50 -21.46
C LYS A 239 1.58 2.43 -21.27
N VAL A 240 2.04 1.49 -20.48
CA VAL A 240 3.47 1.27 -20.21
C VAL A 240 3.81 -0.20 -20.40
N THR A 241 4.75 -0.48 -21.30
CA THR A 241 5.30 -1.82 -21.48
C THR A 241 6.34 -2.08 -20.40
N VAL A 242 6.17 -3.18 -19.67
CA VAL A 242 7.07 -3.62 -18.60
C VAL A 242 7.46 -5.08 -18.80
N SER A 243 8.51 -5.52 -18.13
CA SER A 243 8.97 -6.91 -18.17
C SER A 243 7.88 -7.89 -17.75
N GLY A 244 7.67 -8.93 -18.55
CA GLY A 244 6.76 -10.04 -18.27
C GLY A 244 7.32 -11.01 -17.21
N LYS A 245 6.60 -12.12 -16.97
CA LYS A 245 7.01 -13.17 -16.02
C LYS A 245 8.20 -13.99 -16.53
N LYS A 246 8.23 -14.29 -17.83
CA LYS A 246 9.33 -15.06 -18.42
C LYS A 246 10.41 -14.09 -18.93
N PRO A 247 11.70 -14.43 -18.81
CA PRO A 247 12.77 -13.64 -19.41
C PRO A 247 12.51 -13.34 -20.90
N GLY A 248 12.77 -12.10 -21.32
CA GLY A 248 12.55 -11.65 -22.69
C GLY A 248 11.09 -11.34 -23.06
N THR A 249 10.11 -11.62 -22.18
CA THR A 249 8.71 -11.27 -22.45
C THR A 249 8.34 -9.91 -21.85
N THR A 250 7.33 -9.29 -22.43
CA THR A 250 6.77 -8.02 -21.93
C THR A 250 5.26 -8.11 -21.70
N ILE A 251 4.74 -7.23 -20.85
CA ILE A 251 3.31 -7.03 -20.65
C ILE A 251 2.99 -5.55 -20.69
N GLU A 252 1.81 -5.21 -21.17
CA GLU A 252 1.29 -3.85 -21.16
C GLU A 252 0.54 -3.58 -19.87
N ARG A 253 0.88 -2.50 -19.17
CA ARG A 253 0.13 -1.93 -18.07
C ARG A 253 -0.73 -0.79 -18.60
N ILE A 254 -2.04 -0.90 -18.41
CA ILE A 254 -3.03 0.10 -18.84
C ILE A 254 -3.37 1.00 -17.65
N GLY A 255 -3.45 2.30 -17.89
CA GLY A 255 -3.76 3.30 -16.88
C GLY A 255 -5.13 3.08 -16.24
N LYS A 256 -5.19 3.20 -14.92
CA LYS A 256 -6.38 3.11 -14.08
C LYS A 256 -6.11 3.73 -12.71
N SER A 257 -7.18 3.97 -11.95
CA SER A 257 -7.06 4.50 -10.59
C SER A 257 -6.20 3.61 -9.69
N ILE A 258 -5.43 4.25 -8.81
CA ILE A 258 -4.53 3.59 -7.88
C ILE A 258 -5.34 2.83 -6.83
N THR A 259 -5.07 1.53 -6.69
CA THR A 259 -5.75 0.66 -5.75
C THR A 259 -4.77 -0.37 -5.20
N TYR A 260 -4.62 -0.36 -3.89
CA TYR A 260 -3.78 -1.29 -3.16
C TYR A 260 -4.51 -2.61 -2.93
N GLY A 261 -3.75 -3.70 -2.97
CA GLY A 261 -4.26 -5.04 -2.68
C GLY A 261 -3.43 -5.76 -1.62
N ILE A 262 -4.07 -6.68 -0.91
CA ILE A 262 -3.44 -7.54 0.09
C ILE A 262 -3.98 -8.96 -0.01
N THR A 263 -3.12 -9.94 0.21
CA THR A 263 -3.47 -11.35 0.24
C THR A 263 -2.64 -12.10 1.27
N GLN A 264 -3.19 -13.22 1.75
CA GLN A 264 -2.45 -14.25 2.48
C GLN A 264 -2.01 -15.32 1.48
N LEU A 265 -0.80 -15.85 1.63
CA LEU A 265 -0.28 -16.91 0.77
C LEU A 265 -0.87 -18.28 1.16
N LYS A 266 -1.05 -19.17 0.18
CA LYS A 266 -1.54 -20.54 0.41
C LYS A 266 -0.62 -21.33 1.35
N ASP A 267 0.69 -21.20 1.13
CA ASP A 267 1.74 -21.88 1.86
C ASP A 267 2.35 -21.00 2.95
N ALA A 268 1.51 -20.07 3.51
CA ALA A 268 1.90 -19.21 4.61
C ALA A 268 2.42 -20.03 5.81
N PRO A 269 3.67 -19.81 6.28
CA PRO A 269 4.25 -20.53 7.40
C PRO A 269 3.43 -20.38 8.70
N ASN A 270 2.83 -19.22 8.92
CA ASN A 270 2.05 -18.90 10.12
C ASN A 270 0.67 -18.32 9.78
N LYS A 271 -0.22 -19.16 9.23
CA LYS A 271 -1.55 -18.74 8.77
C LYS A 271 -2.40 -18.06 9.84
N ALA A 272 -2.37 -18.56 11.07
CA ALA A 272 -3.22 -18.04 12.15
C ALA A 272 -2.83 -16.61 12.53
N ALA A 273 -1.55 -16.35 12.82
CA ALA A 273 -1.07 -15.01 13.16
C ALA A 273 -1.17 -14.06 11.96
N ALA A 274 -0.91 -14.52 10.73
CA ALA A 274 -1.07 -13.74 9.51
C ALA A 274 -2.53 -13.31 9.28
N THR A 275 -3.50 -14.22 9.48
CA THR A 275 -4.93 -13.90 9.41
C THR A 275 -5.31 -12.85 10.44
N ALA A 276 -4.87 -13.01 11.69
CA ALA A 276 -5.15 -12.05 12.76
C ALA A 276 -4.53 -10.67 12.47
N PHE A 277 -3.29 -10.62 11.98
CA PHE A 277 -2.65 -9.36 11.58
C PHE A 277 -3.38 -8.71 10.40
N MET A 278 -3.78 -9.48 9.39
CA MET A 278 -4.60 -8.95 8.29
C MET A 278 -5.96 -8.44 8.77
N ALA A 279 -6.60 -9.12 9.71
CA ALA A 279 -7.86 -8.66 10.29
C ALA A 279 -7.68 -7.32 11.02
N TYR A 280 -6.61 -7.17 11.79
CA TYR A 280 -6.24 -5.88 12.40
C TYR A 280 -5.97 -4.80 11.35
N MET A 281 -5.18 -5.11 10.32
CA MET A 281 -4.88 -4.17 9.22
C MET A 281 -6.13 -3.67 8.48
N LEU A 282 -7.13 -4.54 8.31
CA LEU A 282 -8.37 -4.26 7.58
C LEU A 282 -9.50 -3.76 8.49
N SER A 283 -9.29 -3.67 9.79
CA SER A 283 -10.30 -3.13 10.71
C SER A 283 -10.40 -1.60 10.60
N PRO A 284 -11.63 -1.03 10.66
CA PRO A 284 -11.85 0.41 10.62
C PRO A 284 -11.13 1.19 11.73
N GLU A 285 -11.03 0.60 12.94
CA GLU A 285 -10.41 1.22 14.11
C GLU A 285 -8.92 0.91 14.28
N GLY A 286 -8.40 -0.05 13.51
CA GLY A 286 -6.98 -0.43 13.48
C GLY A 286 -6.27 0.12 12.25
N GLY A 287 -5.79 -0.79 11.39
CA GLY A 287 -4.92 -0.44 10.27
C GLY A 287 -5.53 0.54 9.27
N LEU A 288 -6.85 0.46 8.96
CA LEU A 288 -7.48 1.41 8.03
C LEU A 288 -7.51 2.84 8.59
N LYS A 289 -7.66 3.00 9.92
CA LYS A 289 -7.55 4.30 10.59
C LYS A 289 -6.14 4.86 10.47
N ILE A 290 -5.12 4.04 10.72
CA ILE A 290 -3.71 4.43 10.56
C ILE A 290 -3.42 4.90 9.13
N LEU A 291 -3.89 4.18 8.12
CA LEU A 291 -3.74 4.60 6.71
C LEU A 291 -4.36 5.98 6.47
N LYS A 292 -5.59 6.20 6.94
CA LYS A 292 -6.30 7.48 6.80
C LYS A 292 -5.53 8.63 7.44
N GLU A 293 -5.06 8.45 8.67
CA GLU A 293 -4.25 9.44 9.41
C GLU A 293 -2.94 9.77 8.70
N MET A 294 -2.38 8.80 7.96
CA MET A 294 -1.13 8.94 7.20
C MET A 294 -1.33 9.34 5.73
N GLY A 295 -2.48 9.92 5.39
CA GLY A 295 -2.72 10.48 4.04
C GLY A 295 -2.98 9.44 2.95
N GLN A 296 -3.29 8.18 3.31
CA GLN A 296 -3.65 7.12 2.37
C GLN A 296 -5.12 6.75 2.51
N PRO A 297 -6.01 7.19 1.59
CA PRO A 297 -7.45 6.95 1.71
C PRO A 297 -7.78 5.46 1.70
N PRO A 298 -8.35 4.88 2.80
CA PRO A 298 -8.76 3.49 2.83
C PRO A 298 -10.14 3.28 2.20
N PHE A 299 -10.43 2.03 1.82
CA PHE A 299 -11.80 1.57 1.56
C PHE A 299 -12.38 0.98 2.85
N ILE A 300 -13.51 1.49 3.31
CA ILE A 300 -14.20 1.05 4.54
C ILE A 300 -15.65 0.67 4.18
N PRO A 301 -16.06 -0.62 4.27
CA PRO A 301 -15.19 -1.80 4.37
C PRO A 301 -14.26 -1.95 3.16
N ALA A 302 -13.20 -2.77 3.30
CA ALA A 302 -12.34 -3.14 2.18
C ALA A 302 -13.15 -3.84 1.07
N ILE A 303 -12.60 -3.96 -0.15
CA ILE A 303 -13.38 -4.36 -1.34
C ILE A 303 -12.81 -5.63 -1.95
N VAL A 304 -13.69 -6.56 -2.33
CA VAL A 304 -13.37 -7.71 -3.19
C VAL A 304 -14.21 -7.66 -4.48
N PRO A 305 -13.77 -8.30 -5.58
CA PRO A 305 -14.48 -8.21 -6.87
C PRO A 305 -15.85 -8.91 -6.86
N ASP A 306 -15.98 -10.04 -6.18
CA ASP A 306 -17.15 -10.92 -6.23
C ASP A 306 -17.28 -11.84 -5.00
N GLU A 307 -18.44 -12.49 -4.86
CA GLU A 307 -18.75 -13.43 -3.79
C GLU A 307 -17.90 -14.72 -3.84
N ALA A 308 -17.44 -15.13 -5.02
CA ALA A 308 -16.59 -16.30 -5.15
C ALA A 308 -15.24 -16.08 -4.48
N MET A 309 -14.73 -14.85 -4.51
CA MET A 309 -13.51 -14.49 -3.80
C MET A 309 -13.73 -14.44 -2.28
N VAL A 310 -14.88 -13.94 -1.81
CA VAL A 310 -15.22 -13.95 -0.36
C VAL A 310 -15.15 -15.36 0.21
N LYS A 311 -15.73 -16.36 -0.49
CA LYS A 311 -15.75 -17.76 -0.06
C LYS A 311 -14.37 -18.40 0.08
N LYS A 312 -13.34 -17.83 -0.55
CA LYS A 312 -11.95 -18.32 -0.49
C LYS A 312 -11.14 -17.73 0.66
N MET A 313 -11.72 -16.80 1.39
CA MET A 313 -11.04 -16.08 2.47
C MET A 313 -11.27 -16.75 3.82
N PRO A 314 -10.34 -16.61 4.80
CA PRO A 314 -10.61 -16.90 6.20
C PRO A 314 -11.86 -16.18 6.72
N ALA A 315 -12.64 -16.85 7.57
CA ALA A 315 -13.92 -16.32 8.07
C ALA A 315 -13.79 -14.96 8.76
N GLU A 316 -12.68 -14.73 9.44
CA GLU A 316 -12.36 -13.49 10.13
C GLU A 316 -12.26 -12.31 9.15
N LEU A 317 -11.69 -12.54 7.95
CA LEU A 317 -11.51 -11.52 6.92
C LEU A 317 -12.78 -11.27 6.12
N GLN A 318 -13.68 -12.25 5.99
CA GLN A 318 -14.94 -12.11 5.26
C GLN A 318 -15.82 -10.99 5.82
N LYS A 319 -15.79 -10.77 7.14
CA LYS A 319 -16.57 -9.75 7.85
C LYS A 319 -16.07 -8.31 7.60
N LEU A 320 -14.84 -8.16 7.09
CA LEU A 320 -14.16 -6.87 6.90
C LEU A 320 -14.21 -6.37 5.46
N VAL A 321 -14.90 -7.08 4.59
CA VAL A 321 -14.98 -6.76 3.17
C VAL A 321 -16.41 -6.59 2.68
N LYS A 322 -16.54 -5.90 1.56
CA LYS A 322 -17.77 -5.88 0.75
C LYS A 322 -17.45 -6.22 -0.70
N VAL A 323 -18.42 -6.82 -1.38
CA VAL A 323 -18.32 -7.03 -2.82
C VAL A 323 -18.47 -5.70 -3.55
N LYS A 324 -17.64 -5.52 -4.57
CA LYS A 324 -17.73 -4.33 -5.44
C LYS A 324 -19.09 -4.35 -6.17
N LYS A 325 -19.90 -3.32 -5.95
CA LYS A 325 -21.09 -3.05 -6.77
C LYS A 325 -20.71 -2.50 -8.12
#